data_bb7927e58815c49ae81cdac663be5ef6
#
_entry.id   bb7927e58815c49ae81cdac663be5ef6
#
_cell.length_a   1.000
_cell.length_b   1.000
_cell.length_c   1.000
_cell.angle_alpha   90.00
_cell.angle_beta   90.00
_cell.angle_gamma   90.00
#
_symmetry.space_group_name_H-M   'P 1'
#
loop_
_entity.id
_entity.type
_entity.pdbx_description
1 polymer ?
#
loop_
_entity_poly.entity_id
_entity_poly.type
_entity_poly.pdbx_seq_one_letter_code
_entity_poly.pdbx_strand_id
1 'polypeptide(L)'
;IEGDNYHALTCLNYTHQGKVDVIYIDPPYNTGSDGFTYKDKRFLDKYPDGTQLPKNHPLRHSSWLSFMDKRMKLASSLLKEDGVIYISINEEEYANLKLLCDSVFGYSNYITTITIKVRHENRILKGDKPMHETTELLLMYRKSDKFNISKRIVDNSDPKDYIYEIEELIDNPEIIMMGGKKVKVFHPGEYRIVEYEPSFEHLKKINIRGSIKTGNSSGRFHMSYLEERNNDFGVIYKRSEE
;
A
#
# COMPACT_ATOMS: atom_id res chain seq x y z
N ILE A 1 21.58 -14.37 13.98
CA ILE A 1 22.98 -14.19 13.53
C ILE A 1 23.37 -12.77 13.88
N GLU A 2 24.45 -12.62 14.63
CA GLU A 2 24.98 -11.31 15.02
C GLU A 2 26.28 -11.05 14.25
N GLY A 3 26.45 -9.83 13.73
CA GLY A 3 27.62 -9.41 12.97
C GLY A 3 27.31 -8.47 11.81
N ASP A 4 28.31 -8.20 10.95
CA ASP A 4 28.11 -7.41 9.74
C ASP A 4 27.15 -8.13 8.77
N ASN A 5 26.16 -7.39 8.27
CA ASN A 5 25.12 -7.94 7.41
C ASN A 5 25.66 -8.59 6.11
N TYR A 6 26.79 -8.12 5.58
CA TYR A 6 27.38 -8.72 4.39
C TYR A 6 27.87 -10.15 4.67
N HIS A 7 28.55 -10.35 5.79
CA HIS A 7 29.02 -11.69 6.20
C HIS A 7 27.85 -12.58 6.59
N ALA A 8 26.86 -12.03 7.34
CA ALA A 8 25.67 -12.76 7.71
C ALA A 8 24.87 -13.25 6.49
N LEU A 9 24.63 -12.38 5.51
CA LEU A 9 23.96 -12.72 4.25
C LEU A 9 24.78 -13.74 3.43
N THR A 10 26.10 -13.64 3.42
CA THR A 10 26.97 -14.62 2.76
C THR A 10 26.81 -16.00 3.39
N CYS A 11 26.84 -16.09 4.72
CA CYS A 11 26.61 -17.36 5.44
C CYS A 11 25.22 -17.92 5.16
N LEU A 12 24.20 -17.07 5.18
CA LEU A 12 22.82 -17.49 4.90
C LEU A 12 22.65 -18.03 3.47
N ASN A 13 23.39 -17.54 2.50
CA ASN A 13 23.32 -18.02 1.14
C ASN A 13 23.77 -19.49 0.99
N TYR A 14 24.64 -20.01 1.88
CA TYR A 14 24.98 -21.43 1.87
C TYR A 14 23.84 -22.34 2.31
N THR A 15 22.93 -21.85 3.14
CA THR A 15 21.89 -22.68 3.77
C THR A 15 20.47 -22.32 3.33
N HIS A 16 20.24 -21.06 2.92
CA HIS A 16 18.91 -20.51 2.66
C HIS A 16 18.74 -19.91 1.26
N GLN A 17 19.65 -20.19 0.32
CA GLN A 17 19.50 -19.73 -1.06
C GLN A 17 18.15 -20.20 -1.64
N GLY A 18 17.36 -19.25 -2.20
CA GLY A 18 16.07 -19.55 -2.80
C GLY A 18 15.00 -20.07 -1.82
N LYS A 19 15.13 -19.80 -0.50
CA LYS A 19 14.22 -20.33 0.54
C LYS A 19 13.47 -19.27 1.32
N VAL A 20 13.77 -17.98 1.11
CA VAL A 20 13.19 -16.88 1.86
C VAL A 20 11.97 -16.32 1.14
N ASP A 21 10.82 -16.28 1.79
CA ASP A 21 9.58 -15.76 1.21
C ASP A 21 9.54 -14.24 1.21
N VAL A 22 9.98 -13.62 2.31
CA VAL A 22 9.92 -12.17 2.50
C VAL A 22 11.21 -11.66 3.11
N ILE A 23 11.76 -10.60 2.53
CA ILE A 23 12.85 -9.83 3.11
C ILE A 23 12.35 -8.42 3.39
N TYR A 24 12.58 -7.93 4.61
CA TYR A 24 12.43 -6.52 4.97
C TYR A 24 13.77 -5.99 5.44
N ILE A 25 14.16 -4.83 4.92
CA ILE A 25 15.37 -4.15 5.34
C ILE A 25 15.11 -2.66 5.57
N ASP A 26 15.81 -2.13 6.54
CA ASP A 26 15.88 -0.72 6.88
C ASP A 26 17.35 -0.30 6.81
N PRO A 27 17.85 0.09 5.61
CA PRO A 27 19.25 0.44 5.42
C PRO A 27 19.53 1.84 5.97
N PRO A 28 20.81 2.20 6.16
CA PRO A 28 21.17 3.57 6.48
C PRO A 28 20.76 4.52 5.36
N TYR A 29 20.10 5.63 5.72
CA TYR A 29 19.53 6.59 4.77
C TYR A 29 20.53 7.61 4.23
N ASN A 30 21.80 7.54 4.65
CA ASN A 30 22.88 8.43 4.22
C ASN A 30 22.66 9.92 4.51
N THR A 31 21.83 10.26 5.50
CA THR A 31 21.47 11.63 5.86
C THR A 31 22.62 12.46 6.42
N GLY A 32 23.70 11.80 6.82
CA GLY A 32 24.89 12.43 7.45
C GLY A 32 24.63 12.98 8.86
N SER A 33 23.42 12.80 9.40
CA SER A 33 23.05 13.17 10.77
C SER A 33 23.17 12.00 11.74
N ASP A 34 23.06 10.80 11.22
CA ASP A 34 23.22 9.60 11.99
C ASP A 34 24.72 9.43 12.16
N GLY A 35 25.21 9.45 13.38
CA GLY A 35 26.60 9.10 13.67
C GLY A 35 26.87 7.66 13.21
N PHE A 36 26.78 7.46 11.91
CA PHE A 36 26.91 6.21 11.20
C PHE A 36 28.37 5.78 11.32
N THR A 37 28.72 5.36 12.51
CA THR A 37 29.99 4.75 12.86
C THR A 37 30.02 3.27 12.46
N TYR A 38 29.53 2.96 11.26
CA TYR A 38 29.99 1.75 10.62
C TYR A 38 31.47 2.02 10.27
N LYS A 39 32.33 1.42 11.04
CA LYS A 39 33.78 1.45 10.83
C LYS A 39 34.23 0.80 9.51
N ASP A 40 33.31 0.70 8.56
CA ASP A 40 33.64 0.30 7.21
C ASP A 40 34.32 1.50 6.54
N LYS A 41 35.64 1.46 6.41
CA LYS A 41 36.50 2.47 5.77
C LYS A 41 36.11 2.84 4.34
N ARG A 42 34.92 2.37 3.87
CA ARG A 42 34.36 2.54 2.52
C ARG A 42 33.39 3.69 2.40
N PHE A 43 32.89 4.22 3.51
CA PHE A 43 32.10 5.45 3.47
C PHE A 43 33.03 6.63 3.51
N LEU A 44 33.25 7.22 2.35
CA LEU A 44 34.00 8.46 2.24
C LEU A 44 33.10 9.62 2.69
N ASP A 45 33.14 9.93 3.97
CA ASP A 45 32.55 11.13 4.54
C ASP A 45 33.55 12.30 4.56
N LYS A 46 34.82 12.01 4.25
CA LYS A 46 35.92 12.95 4.28
C LYS A 46 36.80 12.80 3.05
N TYR A 47 37.37 13.93 2.62
CA TYR A 47 38.48 13.96 1.69
C TYR A 47 39.76 13.35 2.32
N PRO A 48 40.77 13.01 1.50
CA PRO A 48 42.06 12.51 2.03
C PRO A 48 42.75 13.47 3.00
N ASP A 49 42.47 14.76 2.92
CA ASP A 49 42.99 15.81 3.81
C ASP A 49 42.24 15.92 5.14
N GLY A 50 41.19 15.10 5.35
CA GLY A 50 40.39 15.08 6.56
C GLY A 50 39.18 16.03 6.57
N THR A 51 38.99 16.88 5.54
CA THR A 51 37.85 17.76 5.42
C THR A 51 36.57 16.95 5.13
N GLN A 52 35.45 17.35 5.70
CA GLN A 52 34.18 16.64 5.46
C GLN A 52 33.66 16.87 4.03
N LEU A 53 33.22 15.78 3.41
CA LEU A 53 32.52 15.84 2.14
C LEU A 53 31.14 16.54 2.33
N PRO A 54 30.76 17.45 1.44
CA PRO A 54 29.41 18.01 1.41
C PRO A 54 28.33 16.91 1.38
N LYS A 55 27.17 17.15 1.98
CA LYS A 55 26.09 16.15 2.04
C LYS A 55 25.64 15.65 0.67
N ASN A 56 25.63 16.52 -0.31
CA ASN A 56 25.24 16.24 -1.70
C ASN A 56 26.42 15.84 -2.61
N HIS A 57 27.59 15.47 -2.04
CA HIS A 57 28.74 15.11 -2.85
C HIS A 57 28.55 13.73 -3.52
N PRO A 58 28.82 13.60 -4.84
CA PRO A 58 28.60 12.34 -5.58
C PRO A 58 29.31 11.13 -5.00
N LEU A 59 30.48 11.31 -4.39
CA LEU A 59 31.24 10.22 -3.75
C LEU A 59 30.49 9.59 -2.57
N ARG A 60 29.65 10.33 -1.86
CA ARG A 60 28.82 9.78 -0.77
C ARG A 60 27.79 8.80 -1.30
N HIS A 61 27.10 9.19 -2.36
CA HIS A 61 26.10 8.34 -3.03
C HIS A 61 26.77 7.09 -3.64
N SER A 62 27.92 7.25 -4.29
CA SER A 62 28.64 6.10 -4.87
C SER A 62 29.11 5.10 -3.82
N SER A 63 29.60 5.57 -2.68
CA SER A 63 30.02 4.73 -1.56
C SER A 63 28.84 3.98 -0.97
N TRP A 64 27.73 4.66 -0.77
CA TRP A 64 26.50 4.06 -0.29
C TRP A 64 25.95 3.02 -1.27
N LEU A 65 25.92 3.32 -2.56
CA LEU A 65 25.53 2.38 -3.61
C LEU A 65 26.41 1.13 -3.63
N SER A 66 27.73 1.30 -3.50
CA SER A 66 28.67 0.16 -3.43
C SER A 66 28.44 -0.73 -2.21
N PHE A 67 28.06 -0.14 -1.09
CA PHE A 67 27.68 -0.86 0.12
C PHE A 67 26.37 -1.63 -0.08
N MET A 68 25.36 -1.01 -0.68
CA MET A 68 24.05 -1.59 -0.90
C MET A 68 24.08 -2.68 -1.99
N ASP A 69 24.78 -2.48 -3.09
CA ASP A 69 24.84 -3.40 -4.24
C ASP A 69 25.17 -4.83 -3.82
N LYS A 70 26.23 -5.00 -3.04
CA LYS A 70 26.64 -6.34 -2.57
C LYS A 70 25.57 -7.01 -1.72
N ARG A 71 24.91 -6.25 -0.86
CA ARG A 71 23.85 -6.74 0.03
C ARG A 71 22.58 -7.07 -0.72
N MET A 72 22.21 -6.25 -1.69
CA MET A 72 21.03 -6.48 -2.54
C MET A 72 21.17 -7.72 -3.41
N LYS A 73 22.37 -7.96 -3.97
CA LYS A 73 22.67 -9.19 -4.74
C LYS A 73 22.54 -10.45 -3.87
N LEU A 74 23.09 -10.41 -2.65
CA LEU A 74 22.96 -11.52 -1.70
C LEU A 74 21.50 -11.71 -1.25
N ALA A 75 20.79 -10.64 -0.97
CA ALA A 75 19.38 -10.71 -0.62
C ALA A 75 18.52 -11.28 -1.76
N SER A 76 18.79 -10.86 -3.00
CA SER A 76 18.10 -11.38 -4.18
C SER A 76 18.30 -12.89 -4.33
N SER A 77 19.48 -13.42 -4.04
CA SER A 77 19.76 -14.87 -4.13
C SER A 77 19.09 -15.69 -3.02
N LEU A 78 18.78 -15.08 -1.88
CA LEU A 78 18.04 -15.73 -0.78
C LEU A 78 16.56 -15.90 -1.08
N LEU A 79 15.96 -14.97 -1.86
CA LEU A 79 14.53 -14.98 -2.16
C LEU A 79 14.14 -16.20 -2.99
N LYS A 80 13.00 -16.79 -2.64
CA LYS A 80 12.26 -17.71 -3.50
C LYS A 80 11.81 -17.01 -4.78
N GLU A 81 11.50 -17.79 -5.82
CA GLU A 81 10.98 -17.26 -7.08
C GLU A 81 9.66 -16.48 -6.91
N ASP A 82 8.83 -16.85 -5.94
CA ASP A 82 7.61 -16.15 -5.54
C ASP A 82 7.81 -15.20 -4.36
N GLY A 83 9.06 -14.94 -3.98
CA GLY A 83 9.42 -14.08 -2.86
C GLY A 83 9.38 -12.59 -3.18
N VAL A 84 9.40 -11.78 -2.12
CA VAL A 84 9.29 -10.31 -2.17
C VAL A 84 10.27 -9.65 -1.21
N ILE A 85 10.78 -8.49 -1.60
CA ILE A 85 11.60 -7.63 -0.74
C ILE A 85 10.95 -6.28 -0.54
N TYR A 86 10.99 -5.79 0.70
CA TYR A 86 10.60 -4.45 1.12
C TYR A 86 11.82 -3.71 1.63
N ILE A 87 12.01 -2.48 1.20
CA ILE A 87 13.18 -1.67 1.54
C ILE A 87 12.72 -0.28 1.98
N SER A 88 12.90 0.04 3.26
CA SER A 88 12.64 1.39 3.78
C SER A 88 13.73 2.35 3.32
N ILE A 89 13.37 3.57 2.99
CA ILE A 89 14.30 4.63 2.60
C ILE A 89 13.62 6.00 2.73
N ASN A 90 14.41 7.04 2.89
CA ASN A 90 13.95 8.42 2.74
C ASN A 90 14.25 8.94 1.32
N GLU A 91 13.89 10.20 1.07
CA GLU A 91 14.09 10.84 -0.23
C GLU A 91 15.55 11.03 -0.66
N GLU A 92 16.50 11.08 0.29
CA GLU A 92 17.93 11.34 0.01
C GLU A 92 18.53 10.29 -0.95
N GLU A 93 18.24 9.02 -0.71
CA GLU A 93 18.80 7.91 -1.50
C GLU A 93 17.73 7.12 -2.29
N TYR A 94 16.46 7.55 -2.27
CA TYR A 94 15.39 6.83 -2.96
C TYR A 94 15.68 6.59 -4.44
N ALA A 95 16.08 7.63 -5.17
CA ALA A 95 16.32 7.53 -6.61
C ALA A 95 17.49 6.57 -6.91
N ASN A 96 18.56 6.66 -6.14
CA ASN A 96 19.74 5.81 -6.26
C ASN A 96 19.40 4.35 -5.93
N LEU A 97 18.65 4.13 -4.84
CA LEU A 97 18.18 2.80 -4.46
C LEU A 97 17.26 2.19 -5.51
N LYS A 98 16.35 2.98 -6.07
CA LYS A 98 15.45 2.54 -7.12
C LYS A 98 16.21 2.03 -8.34
N LEU A 99 17.19 2.79 -8.83
CA LEU A 99 18.04 2.38 -9.96
C LEU A 99 18.88 1.13 -9.64
N LEU A 100 19.42 1.04 -8.43
CA LEU A 100 20.14 -0.14 -7.99
C LEU A 100 19.24 -1.38 -7.96
N CYS A 101 18.04 -1.26 -7.39
CA CYS A 101 17.08 -2.35 -7.34
C CYS A 101 16.58 -2.77 -8.73
N ASP A 102 16.40 -1.83 -9.65
CA ASP A 102 16.09 -2.13 -11.06
C ASP A 102 17.21 -2.97 -11.70
N SER A 103 18.46 -2.68 -11.37
CA SER A 103 19.62 -3.45 -11.86
C SER A 103 19.71 -4.85 -11.24
N VAL A 104 19.38 -5.02 -9.96
CA VAL A 104 19.54 -6.28 -9.23
C VAL A 104 18.33 -7.21 -9.40
N PHE A 105 17.13 -6.68 -9.31
CA PHE A 105 15.88 -7.45 -9.36
C PHE A 105 15.22 -7.44 -10.75
N GLY A 106 15.59 -6.48 -11.59
CA GLY A 106 14.95 -6.20 -12.87
C GLY A 106 13.82 -5.16 -12.75
N TYR A 107 13.78 -4.22 -13.69
CA TYR A 107 12.75 -3.16 -13.75
C TYR A 107 11.32 -3.72 -13.75
N SER A 108 11.07 -4.81 -14.48
CA SER A 108 9.75 -5.47 -14.56
C SER A 108 9.28 -6.10 -13.25
N ASN A 109 10.17 -6.25 -12.29
CA ASN A 109 9.87 -6.81 -10.98
C ASN A 109 9.60 -5.75 -9.90
N TYR A 110 9.67 -4.47 -10.26
CA TYR A 110 9.17 -3.40 -9.41
C TYR A 110 7.66 -3.50 -9.28
N ILE A 111 7.14 -3.51 -8.04
CA ILE A 111 5.70 -3.57 -7.78
C ILE A 111 5.17 -2.18 -7.49
N THR A 112 5.69 -1.53 -6.46
CA THR A 112 5.23 -0.21 -6.03
C THR A 112 6.20 0.42 -5.03
N THR A 113 5.97 1.70 -4.76
CA THR A 113 6.50 2.40 -3.59
C THR A 113 5.35 2.82 -2.70
N ILE A 114 5.39 2.42 -1.44
CA ILE A 114 4.40 2.75 -0.43
C ILE A 114 4.92 3.96 0.35
N THR A 115 4.12 5.02 0.44
CA THR A 115 4.43 6.17 1.27
C THR A 115 3.85 5.95 2.66
N ILE A 116 4.72 5.98 3.68
CA ILE A 116 4.36 5.74 5.07
C ILE A 116 4.44 7.07 5.82
N LYS A 117 3.35 7.47 6.48
CA LYS A 117 3.35 8.63 7.36
C LYS A 117 4.01 8.26 8.68
N VAL A 118 5.18 8.83 8.97
CA VAL A 118 5.99 8.51 10.16
C VAL A 118 5.96 9.57 11.24
N ARG A 119 5.38 10.75 10.97
CA ARG A 119 5.32 11.83 11.95
C ARG A 119 3.89 12.29 12.21
N HIS A 120 3.61 12.58 13.48
CA HIS A 120 2.35 13.16 13.92
C HIS A 120 2.20 14.62 13.41
N GLU A 121 0.99 14.97 12.95
CA GLU A 121 0.64 16.31 12.43
C GLU A 121 0.89 17.43 13.45
N ASN A 122 0.77 17.11 14.74
CA ASN A 122 0.87 18.07 15.83
C ASN A 122 2.27 18.24 16.42
N ARG A 123 3.30 17.59 15.87
CA ARG A 123 4.68 17.83 16.27
C ARG A 123 5.21 19.07 15.53
N ILE A 124 5.21 20.20 16.21
CA ILE A 124 5.93 21.38 15.78
C ILE A 124 7.42 21.06 15.82
N LEU A 125 8.01 20.84 14.66
CA LEU A 125 9.45 20.67 14.51
C LEU A 125 10.07 22.07 14.52
N LYS A 126 11.14 22.27 15.31
CA LYS A 126 11.89 23.52 15.33
C LYS A 126 12.36 23.84 13.91
N GLY A 127 12.03 25.04 13.46
CA GLY A 127 12.00 25.42 12.07
C GLY A 127 13.32 25.88 11.48
N ASP A 128 14.14 24.92 11.06
CA ASP A 128 15.32 25.17 10.22
C ASP A 128 15.11 24.75 8.75
N LYS A 129 13.95 24.16 8.43
CA LYS A 129 13.57 23.84 7.05
C LYS A 129 12.22 24.48 6.70
N PRO A 130 12.07 24.99 5.47
CA PRO A 130 10.79 25.60 5.01
C PRO A 130 9.67 24.55 4.89
N MET A 131 9.99 23.28 4.71
CA MET A 131 9.06 22.14 4.70
C MET A 131 9.66 20.98 5.46
N HIS A 132 8.80 20.27 6.22
CA HIS A 132 9.21 19.11 7.01
C HIS A 132 8.82 17.82 6.31
N GLU A 133 9.75 16.89 6.30
CA GLU A 133 9.52 15.50 5.87
C GLU A 133 8.64 14.80 6.91
N THR A 134 7.48 14.34 6.49
CA THR A 134 6.51 13.65 7.36
C THR A 134 6.31 12.20 6.97
N THR A 135 6.96 11.77 5.90
CA THR A 135 6.79 10.46 5.29
C THR A 135 8.12 9.77 5.06
N GLU A 136 8.08 8.45 5.05
CA GLU A 136 9.14 7.57 4.55
C GLU A 136 8.60 6.74 3.39
N LEU A 137 9.52 6.20 2.60
CA LEU A 137 9.20 5.43 1.42
C LEU A 137 9.58 3.96 1.65
N LEU A 138 8.70 3.05 1.22
CA LEU A 138 8.93 1.62 1.27
C LEU A 138 8.87 1.08 -0.16
N LEU A 139 10.03 0.75 -0.74
CA LEU A 139 10.12 0.14 -2.05
C LEU A 139 9.76 -1.34 -1.96
N MET A 140 9.01 -1.82 -2.94
CA MET A 140 8.60 -3.20 -3.04
C MET A 140 9.01 -3.79 -4.39
N TYR A 141 9.83 -4.85 -4.36
CA TYR A 141 10.23 -5.65 -5.51
C TYR A 141 9.89 -7.11 -5.29
N ARG A 142 9.39 -7.77 -6.30
CA ARG A 142 9.25 -9.23 -6.33
C ARG A 142 10.52 -9.88 -6.89
N LYS A 143 10.73 -11.16 -6.63
CA LYS A 143 11.84 -11.92 -7.22
C LYS A 143 11.59 -12.24 -8.69
N SER A 144 10.36 -12.68 -9.01
CA SER A 144 9.94 -12.99 -10.38
C SER A 144 8.43 -12.80 -10.55
N ASP A 145 7.92 -13.08 -11.74
CA ASP A 145 6.49 -13.04 -12.08
C ASP A 145 5.64 -14.11 -11.36
N LYS A 146 6.29 -15.08 -10.71
CA LYS A 146 5.59 -16.08 -9.88
C LYS A 146 5.02 -15.49 -8.57
N PHE A 147 5.48 -14.30 -8.17
CA PHE A 147 4.95 -13.62 -7.01
C PHE A 147 3.47 -13.27 -7.19
N ASN A 148 2.65 -13.64 -6.22
CA ASN A 148 1.23 -13.32 -6.19
C ASN A 148 0.81 -12.80 -4.82
N ILE A 149 0.04 -11.71 -4.81
CA ILE A 149 -0.54 -11.17 -3.57
C ILE A 149 -1.85 -11.88 -3.32
N SER A 150 -1.88 -12.70 -2.28
CA SER A 150 -3.14 -13.28 -1.80
C SER A 150 -4.07 -12.16 -1.32
N LYS A 151 -5.22 -12.03 -1.97
CA LYS A 151 -6.25 -11.12 -1.50
C LYS A 151 -6.75 -11.63 -0.15
N ARG A 152 -6.61 -10.83 0.89
CA ARG A 152 -7.30 -11.08 2.14
C ARG A 152 -8.80 -10.98 1.85
N ILE A 153 -9.50 -12.09 1.90
CA ILE A 153 -10.96 -12.09 1.93
C ILE A 153 -11.32 -11.56 3.32
N VAL A 154 -11.70 -10.29 3.38
CA VAL A 154 -12.31 -9.76 4.60
C VAL A 154 -13.75 -10.23 4.52
N ASP A 155 -14.08 -11.22 5.31
CA ASP A 155 -15.45 -11.64 5.51
C ASP A 155 -16.09 -10.64 6.49
N ASN A 156 -16.78 -9.65 5.94
CA ASN A 156 -17.55 -8.65 6.70
C ASN A 156 -18.99 -9.11 6.92
N SER A 157 -19.30 -10.36 6.69
CA SER A 157 -20.66 -10.90 6.81
C SER A 157 -20.94 -11.35 8.25
N ASP A 158 -20.87 -10.45 9.23
CA ASP A 158 -21.47 -10.71 10.54
C ASP A 158 -22.99 -10.61 10.39
N PRO A 159 -23.75 -11.69 10.67
CA PRO A 159 -25.20 -11.65 10.57
C PRO A 159 -25.86 -10.56 11.41
N LYS A 160 -25.21 -10.11 12.48
CA LYS A 160 -25.71 -9.04 13.35
C LYS A 160 -25.81 -7.68 12.67
N ASP A 161 -25.04 -7.47 11.59
CA ASP A 161 -25.06 -6.22 10.85
C ASP A 161 -26.18 -6.19 9.77
N TYR A 162 -26.87 -7.32 9.54
CA TYR A 162 -27.84 -7.49 8.45
C TYR A 162 -29.16 -8.07 8.97
N ILE A 163 -29.79 -7.32 9.87
CA ILE A 163 -31.04 -7.72 10.52
C ILE A 163 -32.28 -7.05 9.92
N TYR A 164 -32.10 -6.11 9.00
CA TYR A 164 -33.23 -5.40 8.38
C TYR A 164 -33.43 -5.80 6.92
N GLU A 165 -34.67 -6.10 6.55
CA GLU A 165 -35.08 -6.31 5.17
C GLU A 165 -36.11 -5.24 4.77
N ILE A 166 -36.03 -4.80 3.51
CA ILE A 166 -37.01 -3.89 2.92
C ILE A 166 -37.97 -4.72 2.10
N GLU A 167 -39.22 -4.80 2.55
CA GLU A 167 -40.29 -5.44 1.82
C GLU A 167 -41.02 -4.43 0.95
N GLU A 168 -41.16 -4.74 -0.35
CA GLU A 168 -41.91 -3.96 -1.32
C GLU A 168 -43.41 -4.25 -1.11
N LEU A 169 -44.21 -3.21 -0.88
CA LEU A 169 -45.68 -3.34 -0.66
C LEU A 169 -46.50 -3.13 -1.93
N ILE A 170 -45.85 -2.67 -3.01
CA ILE A 170 -46.50 -2.40 -4.30
C ILE A 170 -45.83 -3.17 -5.42
N ASP A 171 -46.58 -3.66 -6.38
CA ASP A 171 -46.06 -4.41 -7.53
C ASP A 171 -45.48 -3.50 -8.63
N ASN A 172 -45.99 -2.27 -8.74
CA ASN A 172 -45.63 -1.33 -9.80
C ASN A 172 -45.08 -0.01 -9.24
N PRO A 173 -43.81 -0.01 -8.72
CA PRO A 173 -43.17 1.21 -8.26
C PRO A 173 -42.87 2.15 -9.42
N GLU A 174 -42.69 3.43 -9.12
CA GLU A 174 -42.15 4.39 -10.08
C GLU A 174 -40.81 3.91 -10.62
N ILE A 175 -40.60 3.99 -11.95
CA ILE A 175 -39.35 3.64 -12.59
C ILE A 175 -38.73 4.88 -13.22
N ILE A 176 -37.53 5.23 -12.79
CA ILE A 176 -36.76 6.33 -13.35
C ILE A 176 -35.46 5.83 -13.98
N MET A 177 -34.93 6.59 -14.93
CA MET A 177 -33.64 6.29 -15.53
C MET A 177 -32.57 7.14 -14.87
N MET A 178 -31.59 6.49 -14.23
CA MET A 178 -30.44 7.13 -13.62
C MET A 178 -29.14 6.50 -14.10
N GLY A 179 -28.27 7.30 -14.70
CA GLY A 179 -27.00 6.81 -15.21
C GLY A 179 -27.11 5.67 -16.23
N GLY A 180 -28.16 5.68 -17.05
CA GLY A 180 -28.43 4.62 -18.03
C GLY A 180 -29.00 3.33 -17.43
N LYS A 181 -29.41 3.33 -16.15
CA LYS A 181 -29.99 2.17 -15.47
C LYS A 181 -31.41 2.44 -15.01
N LYS A 182 -32.24 1.42 -15.06
CA LYS A 182 -33.57 1.46 -14.49
C LYS A 182 -33.48 1.40 -12.96
N VAL A 183 -34.12 2.32 -12.29
CA VAL A 183 -34.17 2.42 -10.83
C VAL A 183 -35.63 2.47 -10.41
N LYS A 184 -36.04 1.55 -9.55
CA LYS A 184 -37.32 1.57 -8.89
C LYS A 184 -37.25 2.55 -7.73
N VAL A 185 -38.27 3.42 -7.62
CA VAL A 185 -38.38 4.40 -6.54
C VAL A 185 -39.58 4.00 -5.68
N PHE A 186 -39.38 3.93 -4.37
CA PHE A 186 -40.42 3.62 -3.40
C PHE A 186 -40.57 4.79 -2.45
N HIS A 187 -41.76 5.33 -2.35
CA HIS A 187 -42.13 6.40 -1.44
C HIS A 187 -42.56 5.87 -0.07
N PRO A 188 -42.63 6.72 0.97
CA PRO A 188 -43.14 6.32 2.28
C PRO A 188 -44.54 5.72 2.17
N GLY A 189 -44.74 4.51 2.72
CA GLY A 189 -45.96 3.74 2.62
C GLY A 189 -46.00 2.70 1.49
N GLU A 190 -45.05 2.71 0.56
CA GLU A 190 -44.92 1.72 -0.52
C GLU A 190 -43.96 0.58 -0.17
N TYR A 191 -43.31 0.69 0.98
CA TYR A 191 -42.43 -0.31 1.53
C TYR A 191 -42.55 -0.39 3.05
N ARG A 192 -42.06 -1.47 3.65
CA ARG A 192 -41.83 -1.56 5.09
C ARG A 192 -40.45 -2.13 5.40
N ILE A 193 -39.89 -1.73 6.53
CA ILE A 193 -38.67 -2.30 7.06
C ILE A 193 -39.04 -3.34 8.10
N VAL A 194 -38.59 -4.57 7.88
CA VAL A 194 -38.84 -5.69 8.79
C VAL A 194 -37.50 -6.05 9.47
N GLU A 195 -37.54 -6.24 10.77
CA GLU A 195 -36.40 -6.67 11.56
C GLU A 195 -36.47 -8.17 11.77
N TYR A 196 -35.34 -8.85 11.53
CA TYR A 196 -35.18 -10.29 11.70
C TYR A 196 -34.11 -10.61 12.73
N GLU A 197 -34.20 -11.81 13.32
CA GLU A 197 -33.10 -12.35 14.10
C GLU A 197 -31.86 -12.55 13.21
N PRO A 198 -30.64 -12.29 13.73
CA PRO A 198 -29.42 -12.50 12.96
C PRO A 198 -29.28 -13.92 12.41
N SER A 199 -29.18 -14.05 11.09
CA SER A 199 -29.02 -15.36 10.42
C SER A 199 -28.15 -15.25 9.18
N PHE A 200 -27.31 -16.24 8.97
CA PHE A 200 -26.53 -16.37 7.72
C PHE A 200 -27.40 -16.62 6.48
N GLU A 201 -28.62 -17.11 6.66
CA GLU A 201 -29.57 -17.36 5.56
C GLU A 201 -30.06 -16.04 4.93
N HIS A 202 -30.04 -14.96 5.70
CA HIS A 202 -30.45 -13.64 5.23
C HIS A 202 -29.35 -12.88 4.47
N LEU A 203 -28.11 -13.37 4.49
CA LEU A 203 -27.00 -12.73 3.83
C LEU A 203 -27.00 -13.00 2.32
N LYS A 204 -27.25 -11.95 1.54
CA LYS A 204 -27.12 -12.00 0.07
C LYS A 204 -25.68 -11.67 -0.33
N LYS A 205 -25.03 -12.56 -1.08
CA LYS A 205 -23.71 -12.27 -1.67
C LYS A 205 -23.89 -11.34 -2.85
N ILE A 206 -23.44 -10.09 -2.70
CA ILE A 206 -23.41 -9.09 -3.76
C ILE A 206 -21.99 -8.95 -4.28
N ASN A 207 -21.77 -9.24 -5.57
CA ASN A 207 -20.50 -8.93 -6.25
C ASN A 207 -20.50 -7.47 -6.69
N ILE A 208 -19.89 -6.60 -5.90
CA ILE A 208 -19.68 -5.21 -6.29
C ILE A 208 -18.43 -5.16 -7.17
N ARG A 209 -18.61 -4.94 -8.47
CA ARG A 209 -17.50 -4.76 -9.43
C ARG A 209 -17.27 -3.28 -9.69
N GLY A 210 -16.01 -2.86 -9.55
CA GLY A 210 -15.57 -1.51 -9.87
C GLY A 210 -15.33 -0.62 -8.66
N SER A 211 -14.64 0.49 -8.90
CA SER A 211 -14.33 1.48 -7.87
C SER A 211 -15.49 2.47 -7.67
N ILE A 212 -15.49 3.18 -6.55
CA ILE A 212 -16.41 4.29 -6.28
C ILE A 212 -16.33 5.36 -7.39
N LYS A 213 -15.15 5.60 -7.95
CA LYS A 213 -14.93 6.64 -8.99
C LYS A 213 -15.20 6.19 -10.41
N THR A 214 -14.88 4.93 -10.76
CA THR A 214 -14.86 4.46 -12.15
C THR A 214 -15.76 3.28 -12.44
N GLY A 215 -16.23 2.58 -11.42
CA GLY A 215 -17.05 1.38 -11.56
C GLY A 215 -18.54 1.61 -11.40
N ASN A 216 -19.33 0.57 -11.60
CA ASN A 216 -20.78 0.53 -11.37
C ASN A 216 -21.11 0.17 -9.90
N SER A 217 -20.36 0.71 -8.95
CA SER A 217 -20.58 0.43 -7.53
C SER A 217 -21.80 1.21 -7.00
N SER A 218 -22.44 0.68 -5.95
CA SER A 218 -23.53 1.39 -5.27
C SER A 218 -23.07 2.73 -4.70
N GLY A 219 -21.84 2.83 -4.20
CA GLY A 219 -21.28 4.09 -3.71
C GLY A 219 -21.14 5.16 -4.79
N ARG A 220 -20.69 4.80 -6.02
CA ARG A 220 -20.65 5.74 -7.13
C ARG A 220 -22.07 6.20 -7.53
N PHE A 221 -23.00 5.27 -7.55
CA PHE A 221 -24.39 5.60 -7.86
C PHE A 221 -24.96 6.61 -6.86
N HIS A 222 -24.72 6.39 -5.58
CA HIS A 222 -25.11 7.32 -4.53
C HIS A 222 -24.50 8.71 -4.73
N MET A 223 -23.17 8.81 -4.84
CA MET A 223 -22.46 10.08 -5.00
C MET A 223 -22.85 10.83 -6.29
N SER A 224 -23.09 10.11 -7.39
CA SER A 224 -23.33 10.76 -8.68
C SER A 224 -24.77 11.17 -8.92
N TYR A 225 -25.73 10.55 -8.24
CA TYR A 225 -27.15 10.70 -8.57
C TYR A 225 -28.07 10.96 -7.39
N LEU A 226 -27.67 10.61 -6.16
CA LEU A 226 -28.51 10.74 -4.97
C LEU A 226 -28.08 11.88 -4.04
N GLU A 227 -26.80 12.28 -4.01
CA GLU A 227 -26.33 13.36 -3.13
C GLU A 227 -26.99 14.71 -3.41
N GLU A 228 -27.40 14.97 -4.66
CA GLU A 228 -28.08 16.21 -5.04
C GLU A 228 -29.56 16.24 -4.59
N ARG A 229 -30.09 15.12 -4.10
CA ARG A 229 -31.50 14.99 -3.70
C ARG A 229 -31.69 15.08 -2.18
N ASN A 230 -31.20 16.13 -1.59
CA ASN A 230 -31.15 16.32 -0.13
C ASN A 230 -32.55 16.34 0.58
N ASN A 231 -33.66 16.26 -0.14
CA ASN A 231 -35.01 16.37 0.42
C ASN A 231 -35.86 15.11 0.30
N ASP A 232 -35.30 13.99 -0.17
CA ASP A 232 -36.04 12.75 -0.38
C ASP A 232 -36.00 11.86 0.89
N PHE A 233 -36.41 12.42 2.04
CA PHE A 233 -36.45 11.65 3.28
C PHE A 233 -37.47 10.50 3.18
N GLY A 234 -37.02 9.28 3.49
CA GLY A 234 -37.83 8.08 3.46
C GLY A 234 -38.10 7.51 2.07
N VAL A 235 -37.42 8.02 1.02
CA VAL A 235 -37.51 7.44 -0.31
C VAL A 235 -36.42 6.38 -0.50
N ILE A 236 -36.77 5.21 -1.02
CA ILE A 236 -35.84 4.12 -1.31
C ILE A 236 -35.63 3.98 -2.82
N TYR A 237 -34.41 3.93 -3.22
CA TYR A 237 -33.96 3.73 -4.60
C TYR A 237 -33.40 2.32 -4.77
N LYS A 238 -34.10 1.47 -5.50
CA LYS A 238 -33.66 0.11 -5.82
C LYS A 238 -33.26 0.00 -7.28
N ARG A 239 -31.97 -0.21 -7.52
CA ARG A 239 -31.47 -0.47 -8.87
C ARG A 239 -31.79 -1.90 -9.27
N SER A 240 -32.38 -2.11 -10.46
CA SER A 240 -32.54 -3.45 -11.02
C SER A 240 -31.15 -4.07 -11.26
N GLU A 241 -30.95 -5.26 -10.74
CA GLU A 241 -29.80 -6.10 -11.10
C GLU A 241 -30.17 -6.77 -12.43
N GLU A 242 -29.56 -6.34 -13.51
CA GLU A 242 -29.47 -7.08 -14.77
C GLU A 242 -28.07 -7.68 -14.88
#